data_2dab8a5606468092fd322fb56469fce7
#
_entry.id   2dab8a5606468092fd322fb56469fce7
#
_cell.length_a   1.000
_cell.length_b   1.000
_cell.length_c   1.000
_cell.angle_alpha   90.00
_cell.angle_beta   90.00
_cell.angle_gamma   90.00
#
_symmetry.space_group_name_H-M   'P 1'
#
loop_
_entity.id
_entity.type
_entity.pdbx_description
1 polymer ?
#
loop_
_entity_poly.entity_id
_entity_poly.type
_entity_poly.pdbx_seq_one_letter_code
_entity_poly.pdbx_strand_id
1 'polypeptide(L)'
;MMFLQLTRFFTILLLLNLPLQGSSQSMGCWNSLNLGFDNGKKWSFSSEIQLRSLQFYKNYNYHEYKGIISYKLIPNLQTSLVLGRYTTFGSGKTFQNPKLAEEFRVALQLGLKNTIGKFQVDHRYRVEKRYYTSGTRGVRIRYRVGLSTPLDKKKLTSLSLSNEFLIAINSGSSIIKFDKNRINVGVTRKLSNMVSMQVGYLSQYDSKSADEPGNNFFVYSLFLNMSKLAIHKNHQSEN
;
A
#
# COMPACT_ATOMS: atom_id res chain seq x y z
N MET A 1 -33.72 8.89 10.79
CA MET A 1 -32.68 8.00 10.21
C MET A 1 -31.33 8.71 10.02
N MET A 2 -31.31 9.98 9.66
CA MET A 2 -30.10 10.79 9.49
C MET A 2 -29.33 11.06 10.81
N PHE A 3 -30.05 11.28 11.90
CA PHE A 3 -29.48 11.52 13.25
C PHE A 3 -28.68 10.32 13.79
N LEU A 4 -29.14 9.09 13.52
CA LEU A 4 -28.44 7.87 13.96
C LEU A 4 -27.13 7.62 13.19
N GLN A 5 -27.01 8.11 11.97
CA GLN A 5 -25.78 8.03 11.20
C GLN A 5 -24.75 9.08 11.64
N LEU A 6 -25.22 10.27 12.02
CA LEU A 6 -24.35 11.33 12.55
C LEU A 6 -23.75 10.93 13.90
N THR A 7 -24.55 10.35 14.80
CA THR A 7 -24.06 9.88 16.11
C THR A 7 -23.03 8.75 15.96
N ARG A 8 -23.24 7.81 15.04
CA ARG A 8 -22.26 6.75 14.76
C ARG A 8 -20.95 7.30 14.15
N PHE A 9 -21.04 8.33 13.32
CA PHE A 9 -19.86 8.99 12.78
C PHE A 9 -19.07 9.74 13.85
N PHE A 10 -19.79 10.43 14.76
CA PHE A 10 -19.18 11.12 15.91
C PHE A 10 -18.57 10.14 16.92
N THR A 11 -19.20 8.98 17.15
CA THR A 11 -18.65 7.96 18.08
C THR A 11 -17.37 7.33 17.53
N ILE A 12 -17.29 7.09 16.21
CA ILE A 12 -16.08 6.60 15.56
C ILE A 12 -14.97 7.67 15.58
N LEU A 13 -15.33 8.95 15.38
CA LEU A 13 -14.40 10.07 15.47
C LEU A 13 -13.88 10.26 16.91
N LEU A 14 -14.74 10.04 17.92
CA LEU A 14 -14.36 10.12 19.34
C LEU A 14 -13.44 8.96 19.78
N LEU A 15 -13.65 7.76 19.24
CA LEU A 15 -12.78 6.62 19.48
C LEU A 15 -11.39 6.77 18.83
N LEU A 16 -11.28 7.58 17.77
CA LEU A 16 -10.00 7.95 17.16
C LEU A 16 -9.21 8.99 17.98
N ASN A 17 -9.86 9.66 18.95
CA ASN A 17 -9.23 10.60 19.89
C ASN A 17 -8.86 9.97 21.23
N LEU A 18 -8.87 8.63 21.38
CA LEU A 18 -8.27 8.01 22.55
C LEU A 18 -6.80 8.42 22.54
N PRO A 19 -6.30 9.08 23.61
CA PRO A 19 -4.90 9.42 23.69
C PRO A 19 -4.13 8.10 23.73
N LEU A 20 -3.54 7.73 22.62
CA LEU A 20 -2.46 6.77 22.57
C LEU A 20 -1.33 7.45 23.34
N GLN A 21 -1.35 7.32 24.66
CA GLN A 21 -0.25 7.69 25.55
C GLN A 21 0.92 6.75 25.25
N GLY A 22 1.63 7.08 24.22
CA GLY A 22 2.88 6.47 23.82
C GLY A 22 3.71 7.58 23.26
N SER A 23 4.80 7.95 23.96
CA SER A 23 5.91 8.81 23.54
C SER A 23 5.65 9.63 22.26
N SER A 24 5.98 10.89 22.28
CA SER A 24 5.82 11.90 21.22
C SER A 24 6.52 11.51 19.91
N GLN A 25 6.05 10.42 19.29
CA GLN A 25 6.48 10.03 17.96
C GLN A 25 5.80 10.91 16.93
N SER A 26 6.60 11.62 16.18
CA SER A 26 6.13 12.40 15.06
C SER A 26 5.47 11.45 14.04
N MET A 27 4.18 11.64 13.79
CA MET A 27 3.44 10.90 12.76
C MET A 27 3.95 11.33 11.38
N GLY A 28 4.43 10.39 10.58
CA GLY A 28 4.84 10.63 9.20
C GLY A 28 3.66 10.64 8.22
N CYS A 29 3.96 10.91 6.96
CA CYS A 29 3.01 10.76 5.86
C CYS A 29 3.47 9.68 4.89
N TRP A 30 2.50 8.92 4.37
CA TRP A 30 2.69 7.91 3.37
C TRP A 30 1.77 8.21 2.19
N ASN A 31 2.32 8.87 1.18
CA ASN A 31 1.55 9.31 0.02
C ASN A 31 1.80 8.37 -1.15
N SER A 32 0.75 7.98 -1.88
CA SER A 32 0.89 7.19 -3.10
C SER A 32 -0.03 7.64 -4.22
N LEU A 33 0.49 7.58 -5.44
CA LEU A 33 -0.24 7.71 -6.68
C LEU A 33 -0.21 6.35 -7.40
N ASN A 34 -1.38 5.80 -7.68
CA ASN A 34 -1.54 4.51 -8.32
C ASN A 34 -2.25 4.70 -9.67
N LEU A 35 -1.62 4.28 -10.75
CA LEU A 35 -2.19 4.27 -12.08
C LEU A 35 -2.50 2.82 -12.45
N GLY A 36 -3.73 2.54 -12.88
CA GLY A 36 -4.16 1.20 -13.25
C GLY A 36 -4.78 1.18 -14.63
N PHE A 37 -4.46 0.14 -15.40
CA PHE A 37 -5.05 -0.19 -16.67
C PHE A 37 -5.41 -1.68 -16.71
N ASP A 38 -6.66 -1.99 -17.02
CA ASP A 38 -7.15 -3.35 -17.22
C ASP A 38 -7.67 -3.46 -18.65
N ASN A 39 -7.22 -4.46 -19.39
CA ASN A 39 -7.64 -4.65 -20.79
C ASN A 39 -9.02 -5.34 -20.91
N GLY A 40 -9.75 -5.48 -19.80
CA GLY A 40 -11.06 -6.14 -19.76
C GLY A 40 -11.01 -7.67 -19.90
N LYS A 41 -9.83 -8.27 -20.10
CA LYS A 41 -9.61 -9.72 -20.25
C LYS A 41 -8.84 -10.25 -19.04
N LYS A 42 -7.63 -10.78 -19.28
CA LYS A 42 -6.81 -11.43 -18.24
C LYS A 42 -5.64 -10.58 -17.78
N TRP A 43 -5.22 -9.57 -18.56
CA TRP A 43 -4.05 -8.76 -18.28
C TRP A 43 -4.44 -7.43 -17.67
N SER A 44 -3.69 -7.02 -16.66
CA SER A 44 -3.74 -5.67 -16.13
C SER A 44 -2.33 -5.14 -15.86
N PHE A 45 -2.19 -3.82 -16.00
CA PHE A 45 -0.94 -3.09 -15.79
C PHE A 45 -1.20 -2.03 -14.75
N SER A 46 -0.25 -1.84 -13.85
CA SER A 46 -0.32 -0.71 -12.92
C SER A 46 1.05 -0.17 -12.61
N SER A 47 1.09 1.10 -12.23
CA SER A 47 2.29 1.73 -11.68
C SER A 47 1.93 2.43 -10.38
N GLU A 48 2.92 2.53 -9.50
CA GLU A 48 2.77 3.23 -8.23
C GLU A 48 4.00 4.09 -7.98
N ILE A 49 3.74 5.34 -7.63
CA ILE A 49 4.72 6.28 -7.10
C ILE A 49 4.39 6.47 -5.63
N GLN A 50 5.37 6.40 -4.75
CA GLN A 50 5.17 6.57 -3.33
C GLN A 50 6.22 7.48 -2.72
N LEU A 51 5.78 8.34 -1.81
CA LEU A 51 6.62 9.24 -1.02
C LEU A 51 6.28 9.07 0.45
N ARG A 52 7.31 8.99 1.31
CA ARG A 52 7.13 8.94 2.76
C ARG A 52 7.94 10.00 3.45
N SER A 53 7.36 10.58 4.48
CA SER A 53 8.03 11.50 5.38
C SER A 53 8.05 10.92 6.80
N LEU A 54 9.04 11.33 7.59
CA LEU A 54 9.16 10.94 9.00
C LEU A 54 8.28 11.78 9.92
N GLN A 55 7.93 12.98 9.49
CA GLN A 55 7.04 13.93 10.19
C GLN A 55 5.93 14.33 9.21
N PHE A 56 4.83 14.85 9.74
CA PHE A 56 3.69 15.25 8.93
C PHE A 56 4.11 16.29 7.87
N TYR A 57 4.16 15.84 6.60
CA TYR A 57 4.62 16.58 5.42
C TYR A 57 6.01 17.24 5.54
N LYS A 58 6.87 16.73 6.43
CA LYS A 58 8.24 17.19 6.61
C LYS A 58 9.20 16.01 6.64
N ASN A 59 10.48 16.25 6.31
CA ASN A 59 11.54 15.25 6.35
C ASN A 59 11.21 14.02 5.47
N TYR A 60 10.95 14.27 4.19
CA TYR A 60 10.75 13.19 3.23
C TYR A 60 12.05 12.40 3.07
N ASN A 61 12.00 11.13 3.46
CA ASN A 61 13.18 10.26 3.52
C ASN A 61 13.07 9.02 2.65
N TYR A 62 11.96 8.83 1.93
CA TYR A 62 11.75 7.65 1.11
C TYR A 62 10.90 7.95 -0.11
N HIS A 63 11.34 7.39 -1.24
CA HIS A 63 10.50 7.30 -2.43
C HIS A 63 10.65 5.93 -3.12
N GLU A 64 9.59 5.55 -3.81
CA GLU A 64 9.59 4.35 -4.66
C GLU A 64 8.81 4.58 -5.93
N TYR A 65 9.26 3.90 -7.00
CA TYR A 65 8.58 3.80 -8.28
C TYR A 65 8.49 2.32 -8.64
N LYS A 66 7.30 1.83 -8.93
CA LYS A 66 7.14 0.44 -9.35
C LYS A 66 6.12 0.27 -10.46
N GLY A 67 6.41 -0.68 -11.34
CA GLY A 67 5.51 -1.20 -12.35
C GLY A 67 5.06 -2.61 -11.99
N ILE A 68 3.83 -2.94 -12.32
CA ILE A 68 3.21 -4.23 -12.03
C ILE A 68 2.49 -4.71 -13.27
N ILE A 69 2.84 -5.91 -13.73
CA ILE A 69 2.13 -6.63 -14.79
C ILE A 69 1.43 -7.80 -14.13
N SER A 70 0.14 -7.91 -14.34
CA SER A 70 -0.68 -8.93 -13.68
C SER A 70 -1.46 -9.76 -14.69
N TYR A 71 -1.61 -11.03 -14.37
CA TYR A 71 -2.38 -11.98 -15.16
C TYR A 71 -3.39 -12.70 -14.26
N LYS A 72 -4.66 -12.66 -14.64
CA LYS A 72 -5.75 -13.32 -13.94
C LYS A 72 -5.79 -14.79 -14.36
N LEU A 73 -5.42 -15.68 -13.45
CA LEU A 73 -5.44 -17.13 -13.65
C LEU A 73 -6.88 -17.65 -13.67
N ILE A 74 -7.63 -17.34 -12.63
CA ILE A 74 -9.06 -17.58 -12.45
C ILE A 74 -9.70 -16.32 -11.83
N PRO A 75 -11.03 -16.20 -11.74
CA PRO A 75 -11.70 -14.97 -11.30
C PRO A 75 -11.22 -14.38 -9.97
N ASN A 76 -10.81 -15.23 -9.04
CA ASN A 76 -10.38 -14.84 -7.70
C ASN A 76 -8.85 -14.97 -7.46
N LEU A 77 -8.08 -15.46 -8.44
CA LEU A 77 -6.64 -15.69 -8.31
C LEU A 77 -5.87 -14.99 -9.43
N GLN A 78 -4.89 -14.18 -9.03
CA GLN A 78 -4.06 -13.37 -9.93
C GLN A 78 -2.59 -13.56 -9.58
N THR A 79 -1.75 -13.71 -10.60
CA THR A 79 -0.29 -13.62 -10.47
C THR A 79 0.21 -12.29 -11.00
N SER A 80 1.36 -11.80 -10.49
CA SER A 80 1.94 -10.53 -10.94
C SER A 80 3.45 -10.56 -10.88
N LEU A 81 4.07 -9.90 -11.87
CA LEU A 81 5.47 -9.50 -11.84
C LEU A 81 5.53 -8.04 -11.41
N VAL A 82 6.36 -7.75 -10.41
CA VAL A 82 6.56 -6.41 -9.87
C VAL A 82 8.02 -6.02 -10.03
N LEU A 83 8.27 -4.88 -10.65
CA LEU A 83 9.59 -4.28 -10.81
C LEU A 83 9.57 -2.89 -10.16
N GLY A 84 10.63 -2.52 -9.44
CA GLY A 84 10.63 -1.21 -8.81
C GLY A 84 12.00 -0.75 -8.33
N ARG A 85 12.12 0.57 -8.22
CA ARG A 85 13.27 1.26 -7.64
C ARG A 85 12.86 1.94 -6.35
N TYR A 86 13.69 1.79 -5.33
CA TYR A 86 13.40 2.19 -3.96
C TYR A 86 14.59 2.92 -3.38
N THR A 87 14.38 4.10 -2.85
CA THR A 87 15.45 4.90 -2.27
C THR A 87 15.05 5.34 -0.86
N THR A 88 15.96 5.14 0.10
CA THR A 88 15.82 5.60 1.48
C THR A 88 16.95 6.58 1.78
N PHE A 89 16.61 7.72 2.36
CA PHE A 89 17.54 8.74 2.80
C PHE A 89 17.63 8.77 4.33
N GLY A 90 18.65 9.42 4.86
CA GLY A 90 18.78 9.67 6.29
C GLY A 90 17.68 10.55 6.87
N SER A 91 17.55 10.54 8.19
CA SER A 91 16.68 11.47 8.92
C SER A 91 17.30 12.86 8.97
N GLY A 92 16.47 13.89 8.99
CA GLY A 92 16.91 15.28 9.23
C GLY A 92 16.40 16.28 8.21
N LYS A 93 16.59 16.05 6.92
CA LYS A 93 16.09 16.94 5.87
C LYS A 93 15.53 16.15 4.69
N THR A 94 14.63 16.78 3.94
CA THR A 94 13.96 16.18 2.79
C THR A 94 14.97 15.76 1.71
N PHE A 95 15.01 14.46 1.40
CA PHE A 95 15.84 13.83 0.36
C PHE A 95 17.32 14.22 0.39
N GLN A 96 17.88 14.51 1.59
CA GLN A 96 19.31 14.82 1.72
C GLN A 96 20.18 13.58 1.74
N ASN A 97 21.36 13.73 1.14
CA ASN A 97 22.43 12.74 1.23
C ASN A 97 23.01 12.67 2.66
N PRO A 98 23.54 11.49 3.07
CA PRO A 98 23.73 10.31 2.22
C PRO A 98 22.44 9.50 2.03
N LYS A 99 22.33 8.83 0.89
CA LYS A 99 21.35 7.75 0.69
C LYS A 99 21.72 6.58 1.60
N LEU A 100 20.80 6.16 2.46
CA LEU A 100 21.00 5.00 3.33
C LEU A 100 20.84 3.68 2.58
N ALA A 101 19.94 3.64 1.61
CA ALA A 101 19.76 2.50 0.74
C ALA A 101 19.16 2.93 -0.60
N GLU A 102 19.71 2.42 -1.67
CA GLU A 102 19.10 2.47 -3.00
C GLU A 102 19.08 1.05 -3.55
N GLU A 103 17.91 0.61 -4.01
CA GLU A 103 17.71 -0.76 -4.42
C GLU A 103 16.76 -0.91 -5.60
N PHE A 104 17.06 -1.87 -6.45
CA PHE A 104 16.14 -2.39 -7.45
C PHE A 104 15.54 -3.70 -6.94
N ARG A 105 14.23 -3.88 -7.11
CA ARG A 105 13.53 -5.10 -6.70
C ARG A 105 12.79 -5.72 -7.86
N VAL A 106 12.90 -7.04 -7.93
CA VAL A 106 12.09 -7.90 -8.79
C VAL A 106 11.26 -8.78 -7.86
N ALA A 107 9.95 -8.84 -8.07
CA ALA A 107 9.10 -9.67 -7.22
C ALA A 107 8.05 -10.42 -8.02
N LEU A 108 7.78 -11.66 -7.58
CA LEU A 108 6.63 -12.44 -7.96
C LEU A 108 5.56 -12.32 -6.87
N GLN A 109 4.33 -12.12 -7.28
CA GLN A 109 3.21 -11.95 -6.38
C GLN A 109 2.05 -12.84 -6.79
N LEU A 110 1.41 -13.44 -5.80
CA LEU A 110 0.14 -14.13 -5.92
C LEU A 110 -0.92 -13.42 -5.08
N GLY A 111 -2.05 -13.08 -5.68
CA GLY A 111 -3.19 -12.44 -5.03
C GLY A 111 -4.42 -13.33 -5.12
N LEU A 112 -5.06 -13.58 -3.98
CA LEU A 112 -6.31 -14.31 -3.87
C LEU A 112 -7.35 -13.40 -3.24
N LYS A 113 -8.56 -13.33 -3.84
CA LYS A 113 -9.69 -12.55 -3.33
C LYS A 113 -10.92 -13.42 -3.18
N ASN A 114 -11.53 -13.38 -2.00
CA ASN A 114 -12.77 -14.08 -1.69
C ASN A 114 -13.80 -13.10 -1.15
N THR A 115 -15.07 -13.34 -1.41
CA THR A 115 -16.18 -12.54 -0.88
C THR A 115 -17.02 -13.41 0.05
N ILE A 116 -17.22 -12.94 1.27
CA ILE A 116 -18.02 -13.62 2.31
C ILE A 116 -19.08 -12.61 2.78
N GLY A 117 -20.31 -12.78 2.30
CA GLY A 117 -21.38 -11.80 2.53
C GLY A 117 -21.02 -10.42 1.97
N LYS A 118 -20.95 -9.40 2.83
CA LYS A 118 -20.53 -8.04 2.46
C LYS A 118 -19.03 -7.79 2.58
N PHE A 119 -18.28 -8.75 3.09
CA PHE A 119 -16.84 -8.63 3.31
C PHE A 119 -16.07 -9.20 2.13
N GLN A 120 -15.06 -8.48 1.68
CA GLN A 120 -14.05 -8.98 0.77
C GLN A 120 -12.77 -9.25 1.56
N VAL A 121 -12.29 -10.48 1.48
CA VAL A 121 -11.01 -10.91 2.06
C VAL A 121 -10.00 -11.04 0.94
N ASP A 122 -8.84 -10.41 1.06
CA ASP A 122 -7.74 -10.54 0.12
C ASP A 122 -6.48 -11.07 0.80
N HIS A 123 -5.81 -11.97 0.12
CA HIS A 123 -4.50 -12.49 0.50
C HIS A 123 -3.49 -12.13 -0.57
N ARG A 124 -2.31 -11.69 -0.16
CA ARG A 124 -1.21 -11.37 -1.07
C ARG A 124 0.08 -12.00 -0.56
N TYR A 125 0.60 -12.90 -1.33
CA TYR A 125 1.91 -13.54 -1.13
C TYR A 125 2.88 -12.90 -2.11
N ARG A 126 4.07 -12.51 -1.66
CA ARG A 126 5.08 -11.90 -2.52
C ARG A 126 6.46 -12.34 -2.10
N VAL A 127 7.27 -12.72 -3.08
CA VAL A 127 8.71 -12.98 -2.92
C VAL A 127 9.44 -11.92 -3.71
N GLU A 128 10.32 -11.17 -3.04
CA GLU A 128 11.09 -10.05 -3.60
C GLU A 128 12.57 -10.39 -3.59
N LYS A 129 13.24 -10.32 -4.75
CA LYS A 129 14.68 -10.27 -4.85
C LYS A 129 15.13 -8.82 -4.88
N ARG A 130 16.06 -8.48 -4.00
CA ARG A 130 16.50 -7.10 -3.76
C ARG A 130 17.96 -6.98 -4.19
N TYR A 131 18.26 -5.99 -5.00
CA TYR A 131 19.58 -5.66 -5.49
C TYR A 131 19.92 -4.26 -5.01
N TYR A 132 20.87 -4.16 -4.09
CA TYR A 132 21.33 -2.90 -3.55
C TYR A 132 22.47 -2.32 -4.39
N THR A 133 22.53 -0.99 -4.49
CA THR A 133 23.63 -0.30 -5.20
C THR A 133 24.99 -0.58 -4.56
N SER A 134 25.02 -0.96 -3.27
CA SER A 134 26.23 -1.44 -2.57
C SER A 134 26.74 -2.80 -3.05
N GLY A 135 26.10 -3.44 -4.02
CA GLY A 135 26.44 -4.78 -4.50
C GLY A 135 25.84 -5.91 -3.68
N THR A 136 25.29 -5.64 -2.50
CA THR A 136 24.63 -6.67 -1.69
C THR A 136 23.30 -7.11 -2.32
N ARG A 137 22.89 -8.34 -1.97
CA ARG A 137 21.64 -8.92 -2.45
C ARG A 137 20.85 -9.44 -1.25
N GLY A 138 19.53 -9.50 -1.38
CA GLY A 138 18.67 -10.07 -0.34
C GLY A 138 17.38 -10.61 -0.93
N VAL A 139 16.73 -11.48 -0.19
CA VAL A 139 15.39 -11.98 -0.50
C VAL A 139 14.45 -11.55 0.61
N ARG A 140 13.23 -11.17 0.26
CA ARG A 140 12.20 -10.86 1.24
C ARG A 140 10.89 -11.54 0.86
N ILE A 141 10.29 -12.21 1.83
CA ILE A 141 8.97 -12.80 1.72
C ILE A 141 8.00 -11.86 2.40
N ARG A 142 6.84 -11.65 1.78
CA ARG A 142 5.78 -10.82 2.33
C ARG A 142 4.45 -11.56 2.24
N TYR A 143 3.69 -11.52 3.31
CA TYR A 143 2.32 -11.97 3.35
C TYR A 143 1.43 -10.85 3.87
N ARG A 144 0.37 -10.53 3.13
CA ARG A 144 -0.66 -9.59 3.57
C ARG A 144 -2.02 -10.24 3.54
N VAL A 145 -2.77 -10.09 4.61
CA VAL A 145 -4.20 -10.33 4.64
C VAL A 145 -4.93 -8.99 4.74
N GLY A 146 -5.97 -8.82 3.97
CA GLY A 146 -6.83 -7.64 3.95
C GLY A 146 -8.29 -8.01 4.09
N LEU A 147 -9.05 -7.14 4.73
CA LEU A 147 -10.49 -7.20 4.86
C LEU A 147 -11.06 -5.87 4.44
N SER A 148 -12.07 -5.87 3.58
CA SER A 148 -12.78 -4.64 3.21
C SER A 148 -14.28 -4.85 3.17
N THR A 149 -15.02 -3.76 3.43
CA THR A 149 -16.49 -3.78 3.40
C THR A 149 -17.03 -2.43 2.91
N PRO A 150 -18.08 -2.41 2.08
CA PRO A 150 -18.74 -1.17 1.72
C PRO A 150 -19.46 -0.56 2.95
N LEU A 151 -19.36 0.76 3.09
CA LEU A 151 -20.01 1.52 4.15
C LEU A 151 -21.36 2.11 3.70
N ASP A 152 -21.59 2.20 2.39
CA ASP A 152 -22.83 2.75 1.83
C ASP A 152 -23.46 1.78 0.81
N LYS A 153 -24.79 1.93 0.59
CA LYS A 153 -25.56 1.08 -0.35
C LYS A 153 -25.06 1.21 -1.79
N LYS A 154 -24.54 2.37 -2.19
CA LYS A 154 -23.99 2.62 -3.54
C LYS A 154 -22.59 2.07 -3.71
N LYS A 155 -21.99 1.51 -2.65
CA LYS A 155 -20.61 0.97 -2.63
C LYS A 155 -19.56 1.98 -3.13
N LEU A 156 -19.81 3.27 -2.89
CA LEU A 156 -18.87 4.33 -3.22
C LEU A 156 -17.82 4.52 -2.14
N THR A 157 -18.15 4.19 -0.88
CA THR A 157 -17.24 4.28 0.26
C THR A 157 -17.00 2.90 0.82
N SER A 158 -15.77 2.54 1.11
CA SER A 158 -15.40 1.27 1.73
C SER A 158 -14.41 1.50 2.87
N LEU A 159 -14.55 0.69 3.92
CA LEU A 159 -13.58 0.56 5.00
C LEU A 159 -12.67 -0.62 4.68
N SER A 160 -11.38 -0.49 4.94
CA SER A 160 -10.39 -1.55 4.79
C SER A 160 -9.49 -1.65 6.01
N LEU A 161 -9.15 -2.88 6.37
CA LEU A 161 -8.16 -3.23 7.37
C LEU A 161 -7.19 -4.23 6.73
N SER A 162 -5.89 -4.08 6.95
CA SER A 162 -4.93 -5.10 6.51
C SER A 162 -3.78 -5.25 7.47
N ASN A 163 -3.22 -6.45 7.51
CA ASN A 163 -1.98 -6.76 8.21
C ASN A 163 -0.99 -7.37 7.21
N GLU A 164 0.26 -6.89 7.23
CA GLU A 164 1.32 -7.36 6.35
C GLU A 164 2.56 -7.73 7.16
N PHE A 165 3.02 -8.97 6.99
CA PHE A 165 4.25 -9.50 7.57
C PHE A 165 5.35 -9.51 6.51
N LEU A 166 6.54 -9.08 6.90
CA LEU A 166 7.74 -9.07 6.08
C LEU A 166 8.85 -9.87 6.78
N ILE A 167 9.43 -10.82 6.04
CA ILE A 167 10.52 -11.68 6.51
C ILE A 167 11.69 -11.47 5.55
N ALA A 168 12.86 -11.13 6.07
CA ALA A 168 14.08 -10.95 5.29
C ALA A 168 14.99 -12.18 5.40
N ILE A 169 15.61 -12.55 4.27
CA ILE A 169 16.62 -13.59 4.17
C ILE A 169 17.85 -12.91 3.59
N ASN A 170 18.92 -12.82 4.37
CA ASN A 170 20.16 -12.20 3.93
C ASN A 170 21.01 -13.21 3.14
N SER A 171 21.58 -12.77 2.03
CA SER A 171 22.36 -13.63 1.11
C SER A 171 23.70 -14.12 1.65
N GLY A 172 24.18 -13.60 2.78
CA GLY A 172 25.45 -14.00 3.41
C GLY A 172 25.33 -14.86 4.66
N SER A 173 24.14 -15.01 5.19
CA SER A 173 23.83 -15.88 6.32
C SER A 173 22.46 -16.46 6.06
N SER A 174 22.29 -17.75 6.04
CA SER A 174 20.96 -18.41 5.87
C SER A 174 19.98 -18.08 7.01
N ILE A 175 20.13 -16.92 7.63
CA ILE A 175 19.34 -16.48 8.78
C ILE A 175 18.08 -15.83 8.26
N ILE A 176 16.96 -16.47 8.53
CA ILE A 176 15.62 -15.94 8.35
C ILE A 176 15.33 -15.01 9.53
N LYS A 177 15.07 -13.72 9.25
CA LYS A 177 14.72 -12.74 10.27
C LYS A 177 13.37 -12.11 9.97
N PHE A 178 12.55 -11.98 11.01
CA PHE A 178 11.40 -11.08 10.92
C PHE A 178 11.93 -9.67 10.64
N ASP A 179 11.37 -9.02 9.61
CA ASP A 179 11.81 -7.68 9.17
C ASP A 179 10.85 -6.61 9.70
N LYS A 180 9.56 -6.75 9.37
CA LYS A 180 8.54 -5.74 9.71
C LYS A 180 7.15 -6.35 9.83
N ASN A 181 6.30 -5.68 10.61
CA ASN A 181 4.85 -5.85 10.56
C ASN A 181 4.19 -4.51 10.25
N ARG A 182 3.10 -4.53 9.50
CA ARG A 182 2.33 -3.34 9.14
C ARG A 182 0.86 -3.60 9.31
N ILE A 183 0.21 -2.77 10.10
CA ILE A 183 -1.25 -2.73 10.23
C ILE A 183 -1.73 -1.46 9.57
N ASN A 184 -2.67 -1.58 8.66
CA ASN A 184 -3.26 -0.44 7.95
C ASN A 184 -4.78 -0.47 8.10
N VAL A 185 -5.35 0.68 8.43
CA VAL A 185 -6.79 0.95 8.43
C VAL A 185 -7.04 2.14 7.51
N GLY A 186 -8.03 2.03 6.62
CA GLY A 186 -8.29 3.11 5.68
C GLY A 186 -9.72 3.15 5.16
N VAL A 187 -10.16 4.33 4.80
CA VAL A 187 -11.42 4.58 4.12
C VAL A 187 -11.13 5.00 2.69
N THR A 188 -11.70 4.28 1.74
CA THR A 188 -11.60 4.59 0.31
C THR A 188 -12.91 5.14 -0.19
N ARG A 189 -12.86 6.26 -0.92
CA ARG A 189 -13.99 6.88 -1.58
C ARG A 189 -13.78 6.91 -3.09
N LYS A 190 -14.74 6.39 -3.85
CA LYS A 190 -14.82 6.60 -5.31
C LYS A 190 -15.35 8.01 -5.56
N LEU A 191 -14.52 8.85 -6.18
CA LEU A 191 -14.87 10.22 -6.56
C LEU A 191 -15.52 10.25 -7.94
N SER A 192 -15.06 9.37 -8.82
CA SER A 192 -15.62 9.16 -10.16
C SER A 192 -15.39 7.71 -10.61
N ASN A 193 -15.80 7.38 -11.82
CA ASN A 193 -15.52 6.07 -12.43
C ASN A 193 -14.02 5.82 -12.67
N MET A 194 -13.22 6.88 -12.68
CA MET A 194 -11.77 6.80 -12.94
C MET A 194 -10.94 7.11 -11.72
N VAL A 195 -11.48 7.83 -10.74
CA VAL A 195 -10.71 8.35 -9.61
C VAL A 195 -11.25 7.82 -8.30
N SER A 196 -10.38 7.27 -7.47
CA SER A 196 -10.68 6.93 -6.07
C SER A 196 -9.58 7.48 -5.17
N MET A 197 -9.93 7.87 -3.97
CA MET A 197 -9.02 8.37 -2.96
C MET A 197 -9.16 7.55 -1.68
N GLN A 198 -8.04 7.22 -1.06
CA GLN A 198 -7.99 6.58 0.25
C GLN A 198 -7.29 7.49 1.25
N VAL A 199 -7.87 7.54 2.44
CA VAL A 199 -7.28 8.17 3.62
C VAL A 199 -7.21 7.10 4.71
N GLY A 200 -6.11 7.03 5.44
CA GLY A 200 -5.95 5.99 6.45
C GLY A 200 -4.81 6.23 7.42
N TYR A 201 -4.60 5.24 8.25
CA TYR A 201 -3.55 5.16 9.24
C TYR A 201 -2.79 3.85 9.06
N LEU A 202 -1.46 3.92 9.10
CA LEU A 202 -0.58 2.77 9.05
C LEU A 202 0.37 2.79 10.24
N SER A 203 0.37 1.72 11.01
CA SER A 203 1.38 1.46 12.03
C SER A 203 2.38 0.44 11.50
N GLN A 204 3.66 0.77 11.56
CA GLN A 204 4.75 -0.12 11.16
C GLN A 204 5.64 -0.42 12.35
N TYR A 205 5.74 -1.68 12.70
CA TYR A 205 6.76 -2.20 13.60
C TYR A 205 7.97 -2.66 12.78
N ASP A 206 9.18 -2.27 13.20
CA ASP A 206 10.46 -2.65 12.55
C ASP A 206 11.31 -3.41 13.57
N SER A 207 11.71 -4.65 13.25
CA SER A 207 12.49 -5.48 14.17
C SER A 207 13.95 -5.02 14.36
N LYS A 208 14.44 -4.19 13.47
CA LYS A 208 15.83 -3.68 13.54
C LYS A 208 16.00 -2.51 14.51
N SER A 209 14.90 -1.88 14.86
CA SER A 209 14.85 -0.76 15.80
C SER A 209 14.04 -1.13 17.03
N ALA A 210 14.46 -2.22 17.73
CA ALA A 210 13.78 -2.67 18.93
C ALA A 210 13.73 -1.57 20.03
N ASP A 211 14.69 -0.65 20.01
CA ASP A 211 14.78 0.50 20.92
C ASP A 211 14.12 1.77 20.35
N GLU A 212 13.75 1.81 19.06
CA GLU A 212 13.00 2.89 18.47
C GLU A 212 11.53 2.46 18.32
N PRO A 213 10.61 3.26 18.82
CA PRO A 213 9.20 3.01 18.71
C PRO A 213 8.80 2.96 17.21
N GLY A 214 7.86 2.07 16.87
CA GLY A 214 7.40 1.85 15.49
C GLY A 214 6.94 3.13 14.80
N ASN A 215 7.12 3.21 13.50
CA ASN A 215 6.74 4.38 12.72
C ASN A 215 5.24 4.38 12.41
N ASN A 216 4.56 5.47 12.71
CA ASN A 216 3.16 5.68 12.41
C ASN A 216 3.00 6.66 11.25
N PHE A 217 2.08 6.38 10.33
CA PHE A 217 1.90 7.19 9.13
C PHE A 217 0.43 7.53 8.91
N PHE A 218 0.19 8.76 8.53
CA PHE A 218 -1.00 9.15 7.81
C PHE A 218 -0.90 8.68 6.37
N VAL A 219 -1.89 7.95 5.88
CA VAL A 219 -1.88 7.37 4.53
C VAL A 219 -2.79 8.16 3.62
N TYR A 220 -2.24 8.62 2.50
CA TYR A 220 -2.98 9.19 1.39
C TYR A 220 -2.67 8.41 0.12
N SER A 221 -3.70 7.90 -0.54
CA SER A 221 -3.55 7.20 -1.81
C SER A 221 -4.55 7.72 -2.82
N LEU A 222 -4.05 8.08 -3.99
CA LEU A 222 -4.86 8.40 -5.16
C LEU A 222 -4.77 7.24 -6.14
N PHE A 223 -5.91 6.78 -6.64
CA PHE A 223 -6.02 5.70 -7.62
C PHE A 223 -6.68 6.25 -8.88
N LEU A 224 -5.99 6.12 -10.01
CA LEU A 224 -6.46 6.50 -11.33
C LEU A 224 -6.63 5.23 -12.18
N ASN A 225 -7.88 4.94 -12.58
CA ASN A 225 -8.20 3.82 -13.45
C ASN A 225 -8.35 4.30 -14.89
N MET A 226 -7.37 3.98 -15.73
CA MET A 226 -7.30 4.39 -17.13
C MET A 226 -8.02 3.44 -18.09
N SER A 227 -8.58 2.34 -17.61
CA SER A 227 -9.20 1.29 -18.46
C SER A 227 -10.35 1.82 -19.33
N LYS A 228 -11.09 2.80 -18.84
CA LYS A 228 -12.24 3.37 -19.57
C LYS A 228 -11.86 4.37 -20.67
N LEU A 229 -10.68 4.99 -20.60
CA LEU A 229 -10.21 5.88 -21.65
C LEU A 229 -9.89 5.13 -22.95
N ALA A 230 -9.38 3.90 -22.84
CA ALA A 230 -9.07 3.06 -24.00
C ALA A 230 -10.33 2.56 -24.72
N ILE A 231 -11.42 2.30 -23.99
CA ILE A 231 -12.68 1.84 -24.59
C ILE A 231 -13.36 2.96 -25.39
N HIS A 232 -13.29 4.19 -24.93
CA HIS A 232 -13.91 5.33 -25.62
C HIS A 232 -13.19 5.70 -26.93
N LYS A 233 -11.86 5.54 -26.99
CA LYS A 233 -11.09 5.76 -28.23
C LYS A 233 -11.40 4.72 -29.32
N ASN A 234 -11.62 3.48 -28.97
CA ASN A 234 -11.94 2.44 -29.97
C ASN A 234 -13.32 2.64 -30.61
N HIS A 235 -14.30 3.19 -29.91
CA HIS A 235 -15.61 3.54 -30.49
C HIS A 235 -15.60 4.78 -31.40
N GLN A 236 -14.60 5.66 -31.27
CA GLN A 236 -14.46 6.83 -32.16
C GLN A 236 -13.62 6.57 -33.43
N SER A 237 -12.88 5.45 -33.44
CA SER A 237 -12.09 5.05 -34.61
C SER A 237 -12.83 4.09 -35.57
N GLU A 238 -14.04 3.65 -35.21
CA GLU A 238 -14.91 2.78 -36.03
C GLU A 238 -16.09 3.54 -36.67
N ASN A 239 -16.17 4.85 -36.50
CA ASN A 239 -17.10 5.76 -37.19
C ASN A 239 -16.29 6.75 -38.05
#